data_5af4b88f216d1c9001d3ed1f40d0f248
#
_entry.id   5af4b88f216d1c9001d3ed1f40d0f248
#
_cell.length_a   1.000
_cell.length_b   1.000
_cell.length_c   1.000
_cell.angle_alpha   90.00
_cell.angle_beta   90.00
_cell.angle_gamma   90.00
#
_symmetry.space_group_name_H-M   'P 1'
#
loop_
_entity.id
_entity.type
_entity.pdbx_description
1 polymer ?
#
loop_
_entity_poly.entity_id
_entity_poly.type
_entity_poly.pdbx_seq_one_letter_code
_entity_poly.pdbx_strand_id
1 'polypeptide(L)'
;DPQLDGSGDMAEGLHLSRRLMLDILACGLPIASELLQPLAAGYFDDLLGWAAIGARTSESQIHREMVSGLDLPVGFKNGTDGSLGIACDAMRSAEHPHQHFGIDELGHPALLSTSGNGDTHLVLRGGHSGPNFDEDSVAKARDTLLRQGIAQRIMVDCSHANSGKNPLSQPAVLSSVVDQRMAGDSSLRGVMLESHLFDGCQPLSGELRY
;
A
#
# COMPACT_ATOMS: atom_id res chain seq x y z
N ASP A 1 7.07 6.12 -19.00
CA ASP A 1 6.55 6.48 -20.33
C ASP A 1 5.23 7.28 -20.18
N PRO A 2 5.32 8.54 -19.76
CA PRO A 2 4.13 9.33 -19.41
C PRO A 2 3.27 9.69 -20.65
N GLN A 3 3.86 9.65 -21.83
CA GLN A 3 3.17 9.97 -23.08
C GLN A 3 2.60 8.71 -23.76
N LEU A 4 2.90 7.53 -23.25
CA LEU A 4 2.55 6.22 -23.84
C LEU A 4 3.02 6.08 -25.31
N ASP A 5 4.11 6.74 -25.66
CA ASP A 5 4.70 6.76 -27.01
C ASP A 5 5.84 5.74 -27.20
N GLY A 6 6.15 4.98 -26.15
CA GLY A 6 7.21 3.99 -26.15
C GLY A 6 8.61 4.58 -25.91
N SER A 7 8.74 5.88 -25.63
CA SER A 7 10.03 6.52 -25.35
C SER A 7 10.69 5.98 -24.09
N GLY A 8 9.88 5.54 -23.11
CA GLY A 8 10.37 5.09 -21.82
C GLY A 8 11.06 6.20 -21.02
N ASP A 9 10.72 7.48 -21.27
CA ASP A 9 11.31 8.61 -20.58
C ASP A 9 10.91 8.61 -19.11
N MET A 10 11.74 7.99 -18.28
CA MET A 10 11.52 7.84 -16.85
C MET A 10 11.71 9.17 -16.12
N ALA A 11 12.63 10.01 -16.54
CA ALA A 11 12.88 11.29 -15.89
C ALA A 11 11.67 12.20 -16.03
N GLU A 12 11.11 12.32 -17.22
CA GLU A 12 9.87 13.07 -17.46
C GLU A 12 8.71 12.44 -16.68
N GLY A 13 8.60 11.10 -16.63
CA GLY A 13 7.58 10.41 -15.85
C GLY A 13 7.63 10.74 -14.36
N LEU A 14 8.80 10.77 -13.76
CA LEU A 14 9.00 11.14 -12.35
C LEU A 14 8.62 12.60 -12.11
N HIS A 15 9.04 13.52 -12.99
CA HIS A 15 8.67 14.93 -12.89
C HIS A 15 7.16 15.16 -12.97
N LEU A 16 6.48 14.55 -13.92
CA LEU A 16 5.02 14.66 -14.07
C LEU A 16 4.28 14.07 -12.87
N SER A 17 4.73 12.91 -12.36
CA SER A 17 4.13 12.29 -11.18
C SER A 17 4.26 13.20 -9.95
N ARG A 18 5.46 13.72 -9.68
CA ARG A 18 5.68 14.63 -8.56
C ARG A 18 4.90 15.94 -8.72
N ARG A 19 4.83 16.51 -9.94
CA ARG A 19 4.02 17.69 -10.22
C ARG A 19 2.55 17.45 -9.94
N LEU A 20 1.99 16.31 -10.39
CA LEU A 20 0.61 15.94 -10.11
C LEU A 20 0.35 15.81 -8.61
N MET A 21 1.26 15.21 -7.85
CA MET A 21 1.16 15.13 -6.39
C MET A 21 1.10 16.52 -5.75
N LEU A 22 1.95 17.44 -6.17
CA LEU A 22 1.94 18.83 -5.68
C LEU A 22 0.63 19.54 -6.01
N ASP A 23 0.09 19.36 -7.21
CA ASP A 23 -1.18 19.96 -7.64
C ASP A 23 -2.36 19.40 -6.81
N ILE A 24 -2.36 18.09 -6.47
CA ILE A 24 -3.36 17.47 -5.59
C ILE A 24 -3.25 18.02 -4.17
N LEU A 25 -2.03 18.12 -3.62
CA LEU A 25 -1.80 18.69 -2.28
C LEU A 25 -2.26 20.16 -2.22
N ALA A 26 -2.08 20.92 -3.29
CA ALA A 26 -2.58 22.31 -3.38
C ALA A 26 -4.11 22.39 -3.33
N CYS A 27 -4.81 21.30 -3.70
CA CYS A 27 -6.26 21.18 -3.51
C CYS A 27 -6.67 20.81 -2.07
N GLY A 28 -5.71 20.62 -1.16
CA GLY A 28 -5.96 20.23 0.24
C GLY A 28 -6.22 18.74 0.42
N LEU A 29 -5.87 17.88 -0.54
CA LEU A 29 -6.05 16.43 -0.46
C LEU A 29 -4.71 15.76 -0.12
N PRO A 30 -4.66 14.89 0.92
CA PRO A 30 -3.49 14.07 1.19
C PRO A 30 -3.28 13.03 0.09
N ILE A 31 -2.03 12.63 -0.11
CA ILE A 31 -1.64 11.66 -1.13
C ILE A 31 -1.25 10.34 -0.48
N ALA A 32 -1.66 9.26 -1.13
CA ALA A 32 -1.17 7.91 -0.86
C ALA A 32 -0.61 7.28 -2.15
N SER A 33 0.38 6.40 -2.01
CA SER A 33 0.95 5.67 -3.14
C SER A 33 1.37 4.26 -2.75
N GLU A 34 1.38 3.35 -3.72
CA GLU A 34 2.10 2.08 -3.59
C GLU A 34 3.57 2.31 -3.95
N LEU A 35 4.49 1.98 -3.04
CA LEU A 35 5.93 2.12 -3.24
C LEU A 35 6.46 0.89 -4.00
N LEU A 36 6.44 0.99 -5.32
CA LEU A 36 6.80 -0.11 -6.23
C LEU A 36 8.32 -0.23 -6.42
N GLN A 37 9.01 0.91 -6.46
CA GLN A 37 10.45 0.99 -6.71
C GLN A 37 11.15 1.66 -5.51
N PRO A 38 11.92 0.89 -4.70
CA PRO A 38 12.54 1.42 -3.50
C PRO A 38 13.46 2.62 -3.72
N LEU A 39 14.20 2.65 -4.83
CA LEU A 39 15.10 3.78 -5.13
C LEU A 39 14.35 5.08 -5.48
N ALA A 40 13.09 4.98 -5.90
CA ALA A 40 12.27 6.14 -6.20
C ALA A 40 11.51 6.66 -4.96
N ALA A 41 11.50 5.92 -3.85
CA ALA A 41 10.76 6.30 -2.65
C ALA A 41 11.18 7.68 -2.14
N GLY A 42 12.46 7.95 -2.00
CA GLY A 42 13.01 9.23 -1.56
C GLY A 42 12.73 10.42 -2.51
N TYR A 43 12.18 10.15 -3.69
CA TYR A 43 11.73 11.22 -4.60
C TYR A 43 10.29 11.68 -4.32
N PHE A 44 9.51 10.90 -3.55
CA PHE A 44 8.09 11.14 -3.30
C PHE A 44 7.69 11.15 -1.83
N ASP A 45 8.49 10.60 -0.92
CA ASP A 45 8.12 10.36 0.49
C ASP A 45 7.72 11.64 1.23
N ASP A 46 8.33 12.78 0.91
CA ASP A 46 7.99 14.10 1.45
C ASP A 46 6.59 14.59 1.08
N LEU A 47 5.96 13.99 0.08
CA LEU A 47 4.61 14.34 -0.40
C LEU A 47 3.53 13.35 0.07
N LEU A 48 3.93 12.22 0.65
CA LEU A 48 3.01 11.14 0.99
C LEU A 48 2.51 11.26 2.44
N GLY A 49 1.21 11.13 2.63
CA GLY A 49 0.59 10.95 3.95
C GLY A 49 0.44 9.48 4.34
N TRP A 50 0.52 8.57 3.38
CA TRP A 50 0.41 7.13 3.56
C TRP A 50 1.04 6.39 2.37
N ALA A 51 1.58 5.20 2.64
CA ALA A 51 2.09 4.33 1.58
C ALA A 51 1.63 2.89 1.75
N ALA A 52 1.59 2.13 0.65
CA ALA A 52 1.35 0.70 0.65
C ALA A 52 2.53 -0.09 0.09
N ILE A 53 2.74 -1.29 0.62
CA ILE A 53 3.55 -2.34 0.01
C ILE A 53 2.61 -3.42 -0.51
N GLY A 54 2.71 -3.71 -1.79
CA GLY A 54 1.84 -4.65 -2.48
C GLY A 54 2.05 -6.10 -2.04
N ALA A 55 1.04 -6.94 -2.28
CA ALA A 55 1.07 -8.35 -1.88
C ALA A 55 2.26 -9.15 -2.46
N ARG A 56 2.73 -8.76 -3.65
CA ARG A 56 3.87 -9.42 -4.33
C ARG A 56 5.22 -8.92 -3.84
N THR A 57 5.26 -7.79 -3.15
CA THR A 57 6.48 -7.13 -2.68
C THR A 57 6.66 -7.19 -1.16
N SER A 58 5.67 -7.66 -0.41
CA SER A 58 5.78 -7.83 1.06
C SER A 58 6.86 -8.85 1.47
N GLU A 59 7.23 -9.78 0.60
CA GLU A 59 8.36 -10.71 0.83
C GLU A 59 9.73 -10.05 0.59
N SER A 60 9.79 -8.95 -0.15
CA SER A 60 11.03 -8.31 -0.57
C SER A 60 11.73 -7.64 0.60
N GLN A 61 12.95 -8.09 0.92
CA GLN A 61 13.78 -7.49 1.97
C GLN A 61 14.09 -6.02 1.68
N ILE A 62 14.35 -5.66 0.43
CA ILE A 62 14.64 -4.28 0.03
C ILE A 62 13.46 -3.35 0.33
N HIS A 63 12.21 -3.81 0.15
CA HIS A 63 11.03 -3.03 0.51
C HIS A 63 10.89 -2.89 2.04
N ARG A 64 11.20 -3.93 2.82
CA ARG A 64 11.16 -3.88 4.28
C ARG A 64 12.22 -2.90 4.84
N GLU A 65 13.42 -2.93 4.28
CA GLU A 65 14.50 -2.00 4.60
C GLU A 65 14.13 -0.56 4.25
N MET A 66 13.58 -0.32 3.07
CA MET A 66 13.07 0.98 2.68
C MET A 66 12.02 1.49 3.67
N VAL A 67 11.01 0.67 3.99
CA VAL A 67 9.94 1.06 4.92
C VAL A 67 10.47 1.39 6.30
N SER A 68 11.52 0.71 6.77
CA SER A 68 12.16 1.01 8.05
C SER A 68 12.78 2.41 8.14
N GLY A 69 13.01 3.04 7.00
CA GLY A 69 13.55 4.41 6.90
C GLY A 69 12.49 5.50 6.68
N LEU A 70 11.23 5.13 6.44
CA LEU A 70 10.17 6.10 6.15
C LEU A 70 9.54 6.65 7.44
N ASP A 71 9.32 7.95 7.48
CA ASP A 71 8.63 8.65 8.57
C ASP A 71 7.15 8.90 8.20
N LEU A 72 6.46 7.84 7.77
CA LEU A 72 5.04 7.87 7.44
C LEU A 72 4.40 6.50 7.67
N PRO A 73 3.06 6.43 7.90
CA PRO A 73 2.37 5.17 8.04
C PRO A 73 2.41 4.32 6.77
N VAL A 74 2.73 3.02 6.91
CA VAL A 74 2.83 2.10 5.77
C VAL A 74 1.98 0.85 5.97
N GLY A 75 1.12 0.56 5.00
CA GLY A 75 0.30 -0.65 4.97
C GLY A 75 0.96 -1.79 4.19
N PHE A 76 1.16 -2.94 4.83
CA PHE A 76 1.60 -4.16 4.14
C PHE A 76 0.39 -5.01 3.76
N LYS A 77 0.20 -5.24 2.46
CA LYS A 77 -0.87 -6.11 1.96
C LYS A 77 -0.55 -7.58 2.26
N ASN A 78 -1.54 -8.35 2.69
CA ASN A 78 -1.41 -9.80 2.83
C ASN A 78 -1.02 -10.46 1.49
N GLY A 79 -0.45 -11.66 1.55
CA GLY A 79 -0.02 -12.42 0.39
C GLY A 79 -1.13 -12.64 -0.64
N THR A 80 -0.77 -12.89 -1.89
CA THR A 80 -1.74 -13.14 -2.98
C THR A 80 -2.56 -14.41 -2.75
N ASP A 81 -2.04 -15.34 -1.98
CA ASP A 81 -2.73 -16.54 -1.52
C ASP A 81 -3.72 -16.29 -0.37
N GLY A 82 -3.68 -15.11 0.25
CA GLY A 82 -4.46 -14.73 1.42
C GLY A 82 -3.71 -14.90 2.76
N SER A 83 -2.44 -15.37 2.73
CA SER A 83 -1.64 -15.54 3.94
C SER A 83 -1.32 -14.23 4.63
N LEU A 84 -1.42 -14.21 5.97
CA LEU A 84 -1.13 -13.05 6.80
C LEU A 84 0.34 -13.02 7.26
N GLY A 85 0.98 -14.20 7.34
CA GLY A 85 2.32 -14.35 7.91
C GLY A 85 3.35 -13.46 7.24
N ILE A 86 3.36 -13.41 5.92
CA ILE A 86 4.29 -12.59 5.12
C ILE A 86 4.19 -11.10 5.48
N ALA A 87 2.97 -10.57 5.58
CA ALA A 87 2.76 -9.17 5.97
C ALA A 87 3.19 -8.92 7.41
N CYS A 88 2.91 -9.84 8.33
CA CYS A 88 3.35 -9.73 9.71
C CYS A 88 4.88 -9.74 9.83
N ASP A 89 5.56 -10.62 9.10
CA ASP A 89 7.02 -10.69 9.08
C ASP A 89 7.63 -9.42 8.48
N ALA A 90 6.98 -8.85 7.46
CA ALA A 90 7.38 -7.59 6.85
C ALA A 90 7.25 -6.42 7.83
N MET A 91 6.14 -6.33 8.55
CA MET A 91 5.90 -5.30 9.57
C MET A 91 6.95 -5.40 10.70
N ARG A 92 7.21 -6.61 11.21
CA ARG A 92 8.24 -6.83 12.25
C ARG A 92 9.64 -6.47 11.76
N SER A 93 9.97 -6.82 10.52
CA SER A 93 11.26 -6.44 9.94
C SER A 93 11.38 -4.92 9.83
N ALA A 94 10.35 -4.26 9.28
CA ALA A 94 10.36 -2.81 9.07
C ALA A 94 10.36 -2.00 10.39
N GLU A 95 9.86 -2.57 11.50
CA GLU A 95 9.88 -1.92 12.82
C GLU A 95 11.30 -1.74 13.38
N HIS A 96 12.28 -2.51 12.90
CA HIS A 96 13.64 -2.49 13.40
C HIS A 96 14.58 -1.62 12.55
N PRO A 97 15.65 -1.08 13.15
CA PRO A 97 16.71 -0.42 12.40
C PRO A 97 17.40 -1.36 11.42
N HIS A 98 17.77 -0.85 10.26
CA HIS A 98 18.54 -1.56 9.24
C HIS A 98 19.74 -0.77 8.77
N GLN A 99 20.71 -1.48 8.18
CA GLN A 99 21.74 -0.89 7.33
C GLN A 99 21.69 -1.57 5.97
N HIS A 100 21.55 -0.79 4.91
CA HIS A 100 21.44 -1.32 3.55
C HIS A 100 22.06 -0.37 2.53
N PHE A 101 22.38 -0.88 1.35
CA PHE A 101 22.79 -0.05 0.23
C PHE A 101 21.59 0.68 -0.36
N GLY A 102 21.79 1.96 -0.65
CA GLY A 102 20.77 2.82 -1.27
C GLY A 102 21.40 4.00 -1.97
N ILE A 103 20.60 5.02 -2.23
CA ILE A 103 20.99 6.28 -2.84
C ILE A 103 20.77 7.37 -1.80
N ASP A 104 21.78 8.22 -1.58
CA ASP A 104 21.65 9.36 -0.68
C ASP A 104 20.89 10.54 -1.32
N GLU A 105 20.67 11.61 -0.56
CA GLU A 105 19.95 12.80 -1.01
C GLU A 105 20.63 13.53 -2.18
N LEU A 106 21.92 13.25 -2.43
CA LEU A 106 22.67 13.82 -3.53
C LEU A 106 22.69 12.91 -4.77
N GLY A 107 22.02 11.76 -4.69
CA GLY A 107 21.96 10.78 -5.78
C GLY A 107 23.17 9.84 -5.86
N HIS A 108 23.99 9.75 -4.81
CA HIS A 108 25.17 8.87 -4.79
C HIS A 108 24.86 7.54 -4.12
N PRO A 109 25.47 6.43 -4.57
CA PRO A 109 25.43 5.16 -3.85
C PRO A 109 26.00 5.32 -2.43
N ALA A 110 25.24 4.90 -1.44
CA ALA A 110 25.60 5.06 -0.03
C ALA A 110 25.16 3.86 0.82
N LEU A 111 25.76 3.69 1.99
CA LEU A 111 25.26 2.83 3.05
C LEU A 111 24.28 3.65 3.90
N LEU A 112 23.01 3.32 3.81
CA LEU A 112 21.95 3.99 4.55
C LEU A 112 21.71 3.28 5.88
N SER A 113 21.45 4.06 6.94
CA SER A 113 21.02 3.55 8.24
C SER A 113 19.62 4.07 8.56
N THR A 114 18.73 3.17 8.94
CA THR A 114 17.33 3.48 9.26
C THR A 114 17.07 3.33 10.74
N SER A 115 16.00 3.95 11.25
CA SER A 115 15.61 3.92 12.66
C SER A 115 14.59 2.85 13.00
N GLY A 116 13.94 2.26 12.00
CA GLY A 116 12.75 1.45 12.14
C GLY A 116 11.47 2.28 12.06
N ASN A 117 10.40 1.69 11.51
CA ASN A 117 9.09 2.31 11.35
C ASN A 117 8.04 1.53 12.15
N GLY A 118 7.63 2.07 13.29
CA GLY A 118 6.58 1.49 14.16
C GLY A 118 5.14 1.80 13.71
N ASP A 119 4.94 2.60 12.66
CA ASP A 119 3.61 2.96 12.15
C ASP A 119 3.16 2.09 10.97
N THR A 120 3.62 0.84 10.95
CA THR A 120 3.16 -0.14 9.98
C THR A 120 1.83 -0.77 10.40
N HIS A 121 1.07 -1.25 9.43
CA HIS A 121 -0.21 -1.93 9.65
C HIS A 121 -0.53 -2.92 8.54
N LEU A 122 -1.46 -3.84 8.84
CA LEU A 122 -1.92 -4.86 7.90
C LEU A 122 -2.98 -4.28 6.94
N VAL A 123 -2.88 -4.64 5.66
CA VAL A 123 -3.93 -4.39 4.67
C VAL A 123 -4.50 -5.72 4.16
N LEU A 124 -5.78 -5.96 4.42
CA LEU A 124 -6.51 -7.12 3.92
C LEU A 124 -7.02 -6.85 2.50
N ARG A 125 -6.54 -7.63 1.52
CA ARG A 125 -6.89 -7.47 0.11
C ARG A 125 -7.58 -8.68 -0.51
N GLY A 126 -7.94 -9.68 0.33
CA GLY A 126 -8.37 -11.00 -0.12
C GLY A 126 -7.21 -11.86 -0.62
N GLY A 127 -7.49 -13.02 -1.15
CA GLY A 127 -6.52 -13.96 -1.68
C GLY A 127 -7.12 -14.93 -2.70
N HIS A 128 -6.34 -15.91 -3.14
CA HIS A 128 -6.82 -16.94 -4.07
C HIS A 128 -7.98 -17.76 -3.50
N SER A 129 -8.06 -17.89 -2.18
CA SER A 129 -9.14 -18.60 -1.47
C SER A 129 -10.41 -17.76 -1.30
N GLY A 130 -10.40 -16.50 -1.73
CA GLY A 130 -11.54 -15.60 -1.65
C GLY A 130 -11.29 -14.31 -0.87
N PRO A 131 -12.37 -13.58 -0.55
CA PRO A 131 -12.36 -12.37 0.26
C PRO A 131 -11.88 -12.62 1.69
N ASN A 132 -11.43 -11.57 2.39
CA ASN A 132 -11.03 -11.62 3.80
C ASN A 132 -11.40 -10.34 4.59
N PHE A 133 -12.54 -9.76 4.26
CA PHE A 133 -13.06 -8.54 4.89
C PHE A 133 -14.20 -8.80 5.88
N ASP A 134 -14.74 -10.00 5.91
CA ASP A 134 -15.79 -10.41 6.84
C ASP A 134 -15.31 -10.43 8.30
N GLU A 135 -16.25 -10.46 9.24
CA GLU A 135 -15.98 -10.38 10.67
C GLU A 135 -15.02 -11.48 11.16
N ASP A 136 -15.21 -12.72 10.70
CA ASP A 136 -14.35 -13.86 11.07
C ASP A 136 -12.93 -13.68 10.54
N SER A 137 -12.79 -13.21 9.31
CA SER A 137 -11.50 -12.93 8.68
C SER A 137 -10.75 -11.80 9.39
N VAL A 138 -11.45 -10.71 9.74
CA VAL A 138 -10.88 -9.58 10.49
C VAL A 138 -10.50 -10.01 11.90
N ALA A 139 -11.34 -10.79 12.59
CA ALA A 139 -11.02 -11.34 13.90
C ALA A 139 -9.77 -12.25 13.86
N LYS A 140 -9.67 -13.12 12.85
CA LYS A 140 -8.48 -13.97 12.63
C LYS A 140 -7.23 -13.14 12.37
N ALA A 141 -7.35 -12.06 11.59
CA ALA A 141 -6.22 -11.16 11.33
C ALA A 141 -5.78 -10.46 12.61
N ARG A 142 -6.70 -9.93 13.41
CA ARG A 142 -6.45 -9.31 14.70
C ARG A 142 -5.75 -10.26 15.67
N ASP A 143 -6.24 -11.52 15.78
CA ASP A 143 -5.66 -12.54 16.64
C ASP A 143 -4.24 -12.94 16.16
N THR A 144 -4.00 -12.92 14.85
CA THR A 144 -2.69 -13.20 14.28
C THR A 144 -1.69 -12.08 14.63
N LEU A 145 -2.08 -10.82 14.48
CA LEU A 145 -1.28 -9.67 14.90
C LEU A 145 -0.96 -9.73 16.40
N LEU A 146 -1.98 -9.99 17.24
CA LEU A 146 -1.81 -10.10 18.69
C LEU A 146 -0.81 -11.19 19.08
N ARG A 147 -0.94 -12.39 18.51
CA ARG A 147 -0.03 -13.50 18.80
C ARG A 147 1.41 -13.22 18.40
N GLN A 148 1.62 -12.35 17.42
CA GLN A 148 2.95 -11.94 16.96
C GLN A 148 3.48 -10.69 17.66
N GLY A 149 2.74 -10.13 18.61
CA GLY A 149 3.12 -8.92 19.34
C GLY A 149 3.07 -7.65 18.49
N ILE A 150 2.30 -7.67 17.38
CA ILE A 150 2.14 -6.54 16.47
C ILE A 150 0.87 -5.77 16.83
N ALA A 151 0.91 -4.45 16.69
CA ALA A 151 -0.25 -3.59 16.91
C ALA A 151 -1.43 -4.00 16.02
N GLN A 152 -2.62 -4.15 16.60
CA GLN A 152 -3.83 -4.56 15.88
C GLN A 152 -4.41 -3.38 15.10
N ARG A 153 -3.75 -3.03 14.00
CA ARG A 153 -4.15 -1.98 13.09
C ARG A 153 -4.39 -2.61 11.71
N ILE A 154 -5.63 -2.55 11.24
CA ILE A 154 -6.06 -3.21 10.01
C ILE A 154 -6.73 -2.19 9.10
N MET A 155 -6.35 -2.19 7.84
CA MET A 155 -7.04 -1.54 6.74
C MET A 155 -7.62 -2.60 5.83
N VAL A 156 -8.77 -2.36 5.22
CA VAL A 156 -9.37 -3.27 4.24
C VAL A 156 -9.34 -2.62 2.86
N ASP A 157 -8.70 -3.29 1.93
CA ASP A 157 -8.75 -2.98 0.52
C ASP A 157 -10.07 -3.55 -0.06
N CYS A 158 -11.00 -2.69 -0.39
CA CYS A 158 -12.31 -3.06 -0.91
C CYS A 158 -12.28 -3.56 -2.35
N SER A 159 -11.15 -3.39 -3.05
CA SER A 159 -10.92 -3.86 -4.40
C SER A 159 -10.29 -5.28 -4.42
N HIS A 160 -9.50 -5.57 -5.42
CA HIS A 160 -8.75 -6.81 -5.58
C HIS A 160 -9.61 -8.08 -5.37
N ALA A 161 -9.15 -9.04 -4.57
CA ALA A 161 -9.90 -10.28 -4.36
C ALA A 161 -11.09 -10.09 -3.39
N ASN A 162 -11.13 -9.02 -2.61
CA ASN A 162 -12.28 -8.70 -1.75
C ASN A 162 -13.53 -8.36 -2.56
N SER A 163 -13.40 -7.74 -3.73
CA SER A 163 -14.51 -7.47 -4.65
C SER A 163 -14.54 -8.43 -5.85
N GLY A 164 -13.61 -9.39 -5.92
CA GLY A 164 -13.44 -10.20 -7.14
C GLY A 164 -13.03 -9.37 -8.35
N LYS A 165 -12.39 -8.21 -8.15
CA LYS A 165 -12.04 -7.21 -9.18
C LYS A 165 -13.26 -6.61 -9.89
N ASN A 166 -14.44 -6.70 -9.29
CA ASN A 166 -15.64 -6.05 -9.78
C ASN A 166 -15.85 -4.72 -9.04
N PRO A 167 -15.79 -3.56 -9.70
CA PRO A 167 -15.94 -2.27 -9.04
C PRO A 167 -17.30 -2.12 -8.35
N LEU A 168 -18.36 -2.73 -8.89
CA LEU A 168 -19.72 -2.68 -8.34
C LEU A 168 -19.85 -3.46 -7.00
N SER A 169 -18.89 -4.32 -6.67
CA SER A 169 -18.87 -5.06 -5.40
C SER A 169 -18.18 -4.29 -4.27
N GLN A 170 -17.39 -3.27 -4.56
CA GLN A 170 -16.68 -2.49 -3.53
C GLN A 170 -17.59 -1.83 -2.49
N PRO A 171 -18.79 -1.27 -2.85
CA PRO A 171 -19.69 -0.70 -1.86
C PRO A 171 -20.16 -1.71 -0.80
N ALA A 172 -20.39 -2.97 -1.18
CA ALA A 172 -20.79 -4.01 -0.24
C ALA A 172 -19.66 -4.36 0.74
N VAL A 173 -18.42 -4.41 0.25
CA VAL A 173 -17.24 -4.59 1.12
C VAL A 173 -17.09 -3.42 2.08
N LEU A 174 -17.20 -2.18 1.60
CA LEU A 174 -17.15 -0.97 2.41
C LEU A 174 -18.22 -0.99 3.51
N SER A 175 -19.48 -1.31 3.15
CA SER A 175 -20.59 -1.38 4.12
C SER A 175 -20.28 -2.37 5.24
N SER A 176 -19.82 -3.58 4.90
CA SER A 176 -19.43 -4.58 5.89
C SER A 176 -18.36 -4.08 6.86
N VAL A 177 -17.33 -3.42 6.35
CA VAL A 177 -16.24 -2.87 7.19
C VAL A 177 -16.76 -1.74 8.10
N VAL A 178 -17.62 -0.87 7.58
CA VAL A 178 -18.24 0.20 8.37
C VAL A 178 -19.12 -0.38 9.48
N ASP A 179 -19.93 -1.40 9.16
CA ASP A 179 -20.81 -2.04 10.15
C ASP A 179 -19.98 -2.67 11.29
N GLN A 180 -18.90 -3.38 10.99
CA GLN A 180 -17.97 -3.93 11.98
C GLN A 180 -17.33 -2.83 12.82
N ARG A 181 -16.93 -1.73 12.21
CA ARG A 181 -16.35 -0.58 12.93
C ARG A 181 -17.39 0.08 13.86
N MET A 182 -18.64 0.21 13.41
CA MET A 182 -19.75 0.73 14.20
C MET A 182 -20.16 -0.22 15.33
N ALA A 183 -20.01 -1.53 15.14
CA ALA A 183 -20.20 -2.54 16.18
C ALA A 183 -19.08 -2.54 17.24
N GLY A 184 -18.03 -1.74 17.07
CA GLY A 184 -16.98 -1.50 18.07
C GLY A 184 -15.63 -2.11 17.75
N ASP A 185 -15.40 -2.71 16.57
CA ASP A 185 -14.07 -3.20 16.20
C ASP A 185 -13.10 -2.03 15.96
N SER A 186 -12.33 -1.71 17.00
CA SER A 186 -11.36 -0.63 16.98
C SER A 186 -10.08 -0.96 16.20
N SER A 187 -9.87 -2.20 15.78
CA SER A 187 -8.72 -2.59 14.99
C SER A 187 -8.81 -2.10 13.54
N LEU A 188 -10.02 -1.96 13.01
CA LEU A 188 -10.28 -1.41 11.68
C LEU A 188 -9.99 0.09 11.66
N ARG A 189 -8.97 0.52 10.90
CA ARG A 189 -8.49 1.91 10.86
C ARG A 189 -8.88 2.65 9.60
N GLY A 190 -9.14 1.94 8.52
CA GLY A 190 -9.49 2.55 7.25
C GLY A 190 -9.82 1.53 6.18
N VAL A 191 -10.15 2.06 5.02
CA VAL A 191 -10.43 1.29 3.81
C VAL A 191 -9.67 1.88 2.62
N MET A 192 -9.46 1.05 1.60
CA MET A 192 -9.01 1.49 0.28
C MET A 192 -10.13 1.23 -0.71
N LEU A 193 -10.35 2.16 -1.62
CA LEU A 193 -11.28 2.03 -2.74
C LEU A 193 -10.52 2.35 -4.03
N GLU A 194 -10.69 1.52 -5.04
CA GLU A 194 -10.23 1.84 -6.39
C GLU A 194 -11.41 2.39 -7.19
N SER A 195 -11.28 3.62 -7.65
CA SER A 195 -12.35 4.29 -8.41
C SER A 195 -11.77 5.19 -9.49
N HIS A 196 -12.55 5.43 -10.52
CA HIS A 196 -12.31 6.41 -11.55
C HIS A 196 -13.64 7.10 -11.91
N LEU A 197 -13.63 8.00 -12.89
CA LEU A 197 -14.85 8.69 -13.35
C LEU A 197 -15.85 7.71 -13.99
N PHE A 198 -15.35 6.67 -14.65
CA PHE A 198 -16.16 5.64 -15.30
C PHE A 198 -15.67 4.25 -14.93
N ASP A 199 -16.57 3.28 -14.92
CA ASP A 199 -16.24 1.87 -14.74
C ASP A 199 -15.41 1.36 -15.91
N GLY A 200 -14.43 0.52 -15.65
CA GLY A 200 -13.75 -0.16 -16.73
C GLY A 200 -12.41 -0.78 -16.35
N CYS A 201 -11.90 -1.55 -17.28
CA CYS A 201 -10.56 -2.11 -17.30
C CYS A 201 -10.19 -2.30 -18.77
N GLN A 202 -9.14 -1.62 -19.21
CA GLN A 202 -8.69 -1.72 -20.61
C GLN A 202 -7.17 -1.85 -20.70
N PRO A 203 -6.64 -2.51 -21.76
CA PRO A 203 -5.23 -2.51 -22.04
C PRO A 203 -4.75 -1.11 -22.46
N LEU A 204 -3.47 -0.80 -22.23
CA LEU A 204 -2.83 0.45 -22.67
C LEU A 204 -2.50 0.41 -24.17
N SER A 205 -3.43 -0.05 -25.01
CA SER A 205 -3.29 -0.17 -26.47
C SER A 205 -4.55 0.28 -27.15
N GLY A 206 -4.42 0.95 -28.29
CA GLY A 206 -5.54 1.53 -29.02
C GLY A 206 -6.05 2.83 -28.40
N GLU A 207 -7.30 3.17 -28.69
CA GLU A 207 -7.93 4.40 -28.15
C GLU A 207 -8.29 4.21 -26.67
N LEU A 208 -7.70 5.02 -25.79
CA LEU A 208 -8.03 5.02 -24.37
C LEU A 208 -9.35 5.78 -24.14
N ARG A 209 -10.23 5.23 -23.30
CA ARG A 209 -11.57 5.77 -23.06
C ARG A 209 -11.74 6.44 -21.70
N TYR A 210 -10.74 6.30 -20.81
CA TYR A 210 -10.68 6.92 -19.49
C TYR A 210 -9.25 6.93 -18.96
#